data_88237e1575951c4da0738f7b3a744b44
#
_entry.id   88237e1575951c4da0738f7b3a744b44
#
_cell.length_a   1.000
_cell.length_b   1.000
_cell.length_c   1.000
_cell.angle_alpha   90.00
_cell.angle_beta   90.00
_cell.angle_gamma   90.00
#
_symmetry.space_group_name_H-M   'P 1'
#
loop_
_entity.id
_entity.type
_entity.pdbx_description
1 polymer ?
#
loop_
_entity_poly.entity_id
_entity_poly.type
_entity_poly.pdbx_seq_one_letter_code
_entity_poly.pdbx_strand_id
1 'polypeptide(L)'
;MDVSRGVFTLLIEHTGGTLPEPEDLDESNISRMDHVVINSNDPDGLIDLYKKKYGIKLALDQFVEKWGGRMLFFRTNHTTIEAIGIKKDGSPEDSLWGLAWATKNIKKTHKRLLDAGINITDIKDGRKPNTLVATIKSHCSNVPTLLIEHL
;
A
#
# COMPACT_ATOMS: atom_id res chain seq x y z
N MET A 1 18.47 8.23 -18.27
CA MET A 1 17.19 7.52 -18.48
C MET A 1 16.57 7.38 -17.10
N ASP A 2 15.43 7.99 -16.85
CA ASP A 2 14.77 7.90 -15.53
C ASP A 2 14.23 6.47 -15.35
N VAL A 3 14.92 5.70 -14.52
CA VAL A 3 14.53 4.31 -14.24
C VAL A 3 13.39 4.22 -13.20
N SER A 4 13.06 5.33 -12.54
CA SER A 4 12.02 5.37 -11.50
C SER A 4 10.59 5.46 -12.07
N ARG A 5 10.45 5.78 -13.34
CA ARG A 5 9.17 5.90 -14.06
C ARG A 5 8.17 6.87 -13.36
N GLY A 6 8.68 7.85 -12.61
CA GLY A 6 7.89 8.83 -11.87
C GLY A 6 7.78 8.56 -10.36
N VAL A 7 8.05 7.35 -9.88
CA VAL A 7 8.14 7.05 -8.45
C VAL A 7 9.58 7.01 -8.00
N PHE A 8 10.00 8.00 -7.23
CA PHE A 8 11.35 8.02 -6.67
C PHE A 8 11.56 6.81 -5.75
N THR A 9 12.56 5.99 -6.07
CA THR A 9 12.85 4.75 -5.36
C THR A 9 14.32 4.71 -4.93
N LEU A 10 14.55 4.45 -3.65
CA LEU A 10 15.88 4.21 -3.08
C LEU A 10 16.01 2.72 -2.73
N LEU A 11 17.11 2.12 -3.15
CA LEU A 11 17.55 0.83 -2.65
C LEU A 11 18.56 1.09 -1.54
N ILE A 12 18.28 0.56 -0.36
CA ILE A 12 19.14 0.70 0.82
C ILE A 12 19.53 -0.67 1.33
N GLU A 13 20.77 -0.82 1.75
CA GLU A 13 21.25 -1.98 2.48
C GLU A 13 21.34 -1.62 3.96
N HIS A 14 20.72 -2.44 4.81
CA HIS A 14 20.85 -2.31 6.25
C HIS A 14 22.08 -3.07 6.69
N THR A 15 23.15 -2.35 7.05
CA THR A 15 24.44 -2.93 7.47
C THR A 15 24.58 -3.05 9.00
N GLY A 16 23.60 -2.55 9.76
CA GLY A 16 23.54 -2.71 11.22
C GLY A 16 22.99 -4.08 11.65
N GLY A 17 22.98 -4.34 12.95
CA GLY A 17 22.34 -5.54 13.52
C GLY A 17 20.85 -5.63 13.24
N THR A 18 20.18 -6.64 13.79
CA THR A 18 18.73 -6.81 13.68
C THR A 18 18.02 -5.56 14.20
N LEU A 19 17.09 -5.01 13.42
CA LEU A 19 16.22 -3.94 13.90
C LEU A 19 15.40 -4.44 15.08
N PRO A 20 15.30 -3.68 16.17
CA PRO A 20 14.49 -4.09 17.31
C PRO A 20 13.05 -4.26 16.88
N GLU A 21 12.41 -5.34 17.30
CA GLU A 21 10.96 -5.46 17.19
C GLU A 21 10.31 -4.34 18.01
N PRO A 22 9.21 -3.76 17.53
CA PRO A 22 8.46 -2.81 18.33
C PRO A 22 8.05 -3.48 19.65
N GLU A 23 8.36 -2.84 20.78
CA GLU A 23 7.84 -3.27 22.08
C GLU A 23 6.31 -3.33 22.03
N ASP A 24 5.71 -4.13 22.92
CA ASP A 24 4.27 -4.42 22.96
C ASP A 24 3.39 -3.20 22.65
N LEU A 25 3.01 -3.10 21.41
CA LEU A 25 2.11 -2.06 20.95
C LEU A 25 0.70 -2.39 21.44
N ASP A 26 0.06 -1.42 22.08
CA ASP A 26 -1.37 -1.47 22.36
C ASP A 26 -2.14 -1.85 21.07
N GLU A 27 -3.21 -2.63 21.21
CA GLU A 27 -3.99 -3.08 20.06
C GLU A 27 -4.59 -1.94 19.22
N SER A 28 -4.67 -0.73 19.78
CA SER A 28 -5.11 0.48 19.07
C SER A 28 -4.02 1.11 18.20
N ASN A 29 -2.78 0.62 18.27
CA ASN A 29 -1.66 1.17 17.52
C ASN A 29 -1.59 0.61 16.09
N ILE A 30 -0.90 1.36 15.23
CA ILE A 30 -0.50 0.85 13.92
C ILE A 30 0.57 -0.21 14.12
N SER A 31 0.39 -1.38 13.55
CA SER A 31 1.33 -2.49 13.69
C SER A 31 2.40 -2.49 12.60
N ARG A 32 2.03 -2.16 11.37
CA ARG A 32 2.96 -2.13 10.23
C ARG A 32 2.35 -1.42 9.03
N MET A 33 3.16 -1.11 8.04
CA MET A 33 2.67 -0.79 6.70
C MET A 33 2.17 -2.08 6.03
N ASP A 34 0.93 -2.09 5.58
CA ASP A 34 0.34 -3.23 4.86
C ASP A 34 0.69 -3.20 3.38
N HIS A 35 0.35 -2.10 2.72
CA HIS A 35 0.70 -1.92 1.32
C HIS A 35 0.85 -0.44 0.94
N VAL A 36 1.57 -0.21 -0.14
CA VAL A 36 1.58 1.05 -0.86
C VAL A 36 0.87 0.86 -2.19
N VAL A 37 0.20 1.89 -2.68
CA VAL A 37 -0.54 1.83 -3.96
C VAL A 37 0.12 2.73 -4.98
N ILE A 38 0.38 2.18 -6.16
CA ILE A 38 0.95 2.87 -7.32
C ILE A 38 -0.08 2.85 -8.45
N ASN A 39 -0.36 3.99 -9.04
CA ASN A 39 -1.05 4.09 -10.32
C ASN A 39 -0.04 4.04 -11.46
N SER A 40 -0.38 3.35 -12.55
CA SER A 40 0.49 3.21 -13.72
C SER A 40 -0.32 3.25 -15.02
N ASN A 41 0.26 3.83 -16.05
CA ASN A 41 -0.25 3.72 -17.42
C ASN A 41 0.42 2.58 -18.21
N ASP A 42 1.37 1.86 -17.60
CA ASP A 42 2.09 0.75 -18.24
C ASP A 42 2.35 -0.39 -17.23
N PRO A 43 1.34 -1.22 -16.94
CA PRO A 43 1.47 -2.33 -15.98
C PRO A 43 2.51 -3.38 -16.40
N ASP A 44 2.76 -3.59 -17.68
CA ASP A 44 3.79 -4.54 -18.14
C ASP A 44 5.19 -4.04 -17.79
N GLY A 45 5.45 -2.77 -17.99
CA GLY A 45 6.70 -2.13 -17.57
C GLY A 45 6.92 -2.15 -16.05
N LEU A 46 5.85 -2.11 -15.25
CA LEU A 46 5.97 -2.33 -13.80
C LEU A 46 6.43 -3.75 -13.47
N ILE A 47 5.91 -4.76 -14.18
CA ILE A 47 6.37 -6.15 -14.01
C ILE A 47 7.85 -6.25 -14.36
N ASP A 48 8.27 -5.63 -15.46
CA ASP A 48 9.68 -5.63 -15.85
C ASP A 48 10.57 -4.96 -14.80
N LEU A 49 10.12 -3.83 -14.21
CA LEU A 49 10.87 -3.13 -13.19
C LEU A 49 10.92 -3.93 -11.88
N TYR A 50 9.76 -4.20 -11.27
CA TYR A 50 9.73 -4.78 -9.93
C TYR A 50 10.09 -6.27 -9.92
N LYS A 51 9.56 -7.06 -10.86
CA LYS A 51 9.83 -8.50 -10.89
C LYS A 51 11.19 -8.83 -11.53
N LYS A 52 11.46 -8.30 -12.74
CA LYS A 52 12.65 -8.74 -13.49
C LYS A 52 13.92 -8.01 -13.05
N LYS A 53 13.85 -6.69 -12.79
CA LYS A 53 15.04 -5.90 -12.41
C LYS A 53 15.29 -5.93 -10.90
N TYR A 54 14.24 -5.73 -10.07
CA TYR A 54 14.40 -5.69 -8.61
C TYR A 54 14.24 -7.07 -7.95
N GLY A 55 13.80 -8.10 -8.67
CA GLY A 55 13.62 -9.45 -8.14
C GLY A 55 12.44 -9.59 -7.16
N ILE A 56 11.52 -8.63 -7.12
CA ILE A 56 10.37 -8.67 -6.21
C ILE A 56 9.32 -9.62 -6.75
N LYS A 57 8.82 -10.53 -5.91
CA LYS A 57 7.84 -11.54 -6.33
C LYS A 57 6.52 -10.90 -6.75
N LEU A 58 6.09 -11.12 -7.99
CA LEU A 58 4.73 -10.86 -8.44
C LEU A 58 3.82 -11.98 -7.89
N ALA A 59 2.98 -11.62 -6.91
CA ALA A 59 2.09 -12.57 -6.23
C ALA A 59 0.71 -12.67 -6.90
N LEU A 60 0.25 -11.59 -7.55
CA LEU A 60 -1.01 -11.54 -8.28
C LEU A 60 -0.86 -10.62 -9.49
N ASP A 61 -1.49 -11.04 -10.58
CA ASP A 61 -1.69 -10.28 -11.80
C ASP A 61 -3.12 -10.58 -12.27
N GLN A 62 -4.02 -9.64 -12.10
CA GLN A 62 -5.43 -9.81 -12.37
C GLN A 62 -5.98 -8.68 -13.22
N PHE A 63 -6.65 -9.02 -14.30
CA PHE A 63 -7.46 -8.08 -15.06
C PHE A 63 -8.82 -7.86 -14.35
N VAL A 64 -9.22 -6.60 -14.22
CA VAL A 64 -10.48 -6.22 -13.57
C VAL A 64 -11.38 -5.57 -14.62
N GLU A 65 -12.34 -6.34 -15.14
CA GLU A 65 -13.25 -5.92 -16.22
C GLU A 65 -14.03 -4.65 -15.89
N LYS A 66 -14.45 -4.49 -14.63
CA LYS A 66 -15.27 -3.35 -14.18
C LYS A 66 -14.68 -1.99 -14.53
N TRP A 67 -13.37 -1.86 -14.60
CA TRP A 67 -12.68 -0.60 -14.93
C TRP A 67 -11.60 -0.75 -16.01
N GLY A 68 -11.54 -1.93 -16.66
CA GLY A 68 -10.70 -2.17 -17.83
C GLY A 68 -9.19 -2.11 -17.57
N GLY A 69 -8.74 -2.47 -16.38
CA GLY A 69 -7.34 -2.39 -16.01
C GLY A 69 -6.84 -3.59 -15.21
N ARG A 70 -5.57 -3.56 -14.85
CA ARG A 70 -4.88 -4.65 -14.12
C ARG A 70 -4.56 -4.24 -12.69
N MET A 71 -4.70 -5.20 -11.80
CA MET A 71 -4.17 -5.13 -10.43
C MET A 71 -2.97 -6.06 -10.33
N LEU A 72 -1.84 -5.51 -9.91
CA LEU A 72 -0.61 -6.23 -9.69
C LEU A 72 -0.25 -6.16 -8.21
N PHE A 73 0.13 -7.28 -7.62
CA PHE A 73 0.60 -7.32 -6.23
C PHE A 73 2.04 -7.85 -6.21
N PHE A 74 2.97 -6.99 -5.86
CA PHE A 74 4.36 -7.35 -5.67
C PHE A 74 4.63 -7.52 -4.17
N ARG A 75 5.03 -8.73 -3.78
CA ARG A 75 5.23 -9.09 -2.38
C ARG A 75 6.68 -8.86 -1.97
N THR A 76 6.88 -7.92 -1.06
CA THR A 76 8.09 -7.82 -0.25
C THR A 76 7.91 -8.67 1.02
N ASN A 77 8.74 -8.54 2.04
CA ASN A 77 8.61 -9.39 3.25
C ASN A 77 7.26 -9.18 3.95
N HIS A 78 7.03 -8.01 4.54
CA HIS A 78 5.85 -7.71 5.33
C HIS A 78 4.93 -6.67 4.69
N THR A 79 5.33 -6.11 3.55
CA THR A 79 4.58 -5.08 2.82
C THR A 79 4.31 -5.55 1.40
N THR A 80 3.22 -5.07 0.82
CA THR A 80 2.88 -5.32 -0.58
C THR A 80 2.96 -4.01 -1.36
N ILE A 81 3.50 -4.03 -2.56
CA ILE A 81 3.31 -2.96 -3.53
C ILE A 81 2.11 -3.38 -4.38
N GLU A 82 0.98 -2.68 -4.21
CA GLU A 82 -0.19 -2.83 -5.05
C GLU A 82 -0.09 -1.83 -6.19
N ALA A 83 -0.17 -2.31 -7.42
CA ALA A 83 -0.20 -1.43 -8.58
C ALA A 83 -1.54 -1.55 -9.30
N ILE A 84 -2.13 -0.40 -9.64
CA ILE A 84 -3.35 -0.28 -10.41
C ILE A 84 -2.95 0.32 -11.76
N GLY A 85 -3.12 -0.46 -12.82
CA GLY A 85 -2.66 -0.08 -14.15
C GLY A 85 -3.75 -0.17 -15.20
N ILE A 86 -3.91 0.92 -15.97
CA ILE A 86 -4.67 0.93 -17.21
C ILE A 86 -3.69 1.28 -18.31
N LYS A 87 -3.46 0.36 -19.24
CA LYS A 87 -2.52 0.60 -20.33
C LYS A 87 -2.98 1.78 -21.18
N LYS A 88 -2.08 2.76 -21.37
CA LYS A 88 -2.28 3.92 -22.24
C LYS A 88 -1.05 4.11 -23.11
N ASP A 89 -1.25 4.72 -24.26
CA ASP A 89 -0.15 5.11 -25.15
C ASP A 89 0.64 6.28 -24.51
N GLY A 90 1.92 6.36 -24.83
CA GLY A 90 2.83 7.39 -24.35
C GLY A 90 3.98 6.85 -23.51
N SER A 91 4.72 7.77 -22.92
CA SER A 91 5.81 7.40 -22.02
C SER A 91 5.27 6.78 -20.74
N PRO A 92 5.97 5.79 -20.16
CA PRO A 92 5.59 5.24 -18.88
C PRO A 92 5.52 6.31 -17.79
N GLU A 93 4.42 6.34 -17.08
CA GLU A 93 4.16 7.27 -15.98
C GLU A 93 3.54 6.51 -14.80
N ASP A 94 4.27 6.48 -13.70
CA ASP A 94 3.82 5.88 -12.47
C ASP A 94 3.71 6.96 -11.39
N SER A 95 2.76 6.80 -10.48
CA SER A 95 2.60 7.73 -9.36
C SER A 95 2.22 6.99 -8.08
N LEU A 96 2.79 7.41 -6.96
CA LEU A 96 2.36 6.94 -5.65
C LEU A 96 0.95 7.49 -5.38
N TRP A 97 -0.01 6.59 -5.18
CA TRP A 97 -1.40 6.99 -4.93
C TRP A 97 -1.74 7.06 -3.45
N GLY A 98 -1.31 6.08 -2.65
CA GLY A 98 -1.67 6.05 -1.25
C GLY A 98 -0.98 4.96 -0.44
N LEU A 99 -1.29 4.95 0.86
CA LEU A 99 -0.72 4.05 1.85
C LEU A 99 -1.82 3.32 2.60
N ALA A 100 -1.57 2.07 2.99
CA ALA A 100 -2.40 1.32 3.91
C ALA A 100 -1.60 0.86 5.12
N TRP A 101 -2.16 1.09 6.31
CA TRP A 101 -1.57 0.75 7.58
C TRP A 101 -2.37 -0.34 8.26
N ALA A 102 -1.71 -1.42 8.64
CA ALA A 102 -2.32 -2.51 9.38
C ALA A 102 -2.44 -2.17 10.86
N THR A 103 -3.54 -2.60 11.45
CA THR A 103 -3.80 -2.54 12.89
C THR A 103 -4.31 -3.88 13.39
N LYS A 104 -4.05 -4.20 14.66
CA LYS A 104 -4.55 -5.43 15.30
C LYS A 104 -6.03 -5.32 15.67
N ASN A 105 -6.53 -4.11 15.93
CA ASN A 105 -7.93 -3.86 16.29
C ASN A 105 -8.38 -2.51 15.72
N ILE A 106 -9.03 -2.56 14.56
CA ILE A 106 -9.45 -1.34 13.86
C ILE A 106 -10.47 -0.53 14.65
N LYS A 107 -11.31 -1.17 15.47
CA LYS A 107 -12.31 -0.47 16.29
C LYS A 107 -11.64 0.38 17.38
N LYS A 108 -10.62 -0.17 18.05
CA LYS A 108 -9.84 0.56 19.06
C LYS A 108 -9.02 1.68 18.40
N THR A 109 -8.35 1.39 17.27
CA THR A 109 -7.60 2.38 16.50
C THR A 109 -8.49 3.51 16.01
N HIS A 110 -9.64 3.18 15.44
CA HIS A 110 -10.63 4.14 14.94
C HIS A 110 -11.12 5.07 16.07
N LYS A 111 -11.51 4.48 17.22
CA LYS A 111 -11.93 5.27 18.38
C LYS A 111 -10.82 6.21 18.84
N ARG A 112 -9.60 5.73 19.02
CA ARG A 112 -8.45 6.55 19.44
C ARG A 112 -8.21 7.72 18.49
N LEU A 113 -8.31 7.50 17.17
CA LEU A 113 -8.14 8.56 16.18
C LEU A 113 -9.26 9.58 16.21
N LEU A 114 -10.52 9.14 16.39
CA LEU A 114 -11.65 10.05 16.57
C LEU A 114 -11.49 10.90 17.84
N ASP A 115 -11.12 10.29 18.97
CA ASP A 115 -10.88 10.98 20.23
C ASP A 115 -9.73 12.02 20.11
N ALA A 116 -8.78 11.77 19.20
CA ALA A 116 -7.70 12.70 18.85
C ALA A 116 -8.10 13.78 17.80
N GLY A 117 -9.37 13.84 17.41
CA GLY A 117 -9.87 14.83 16.45
C GLY A 117 -9.52 14.52 14.98
N ILE A 118 -9.10 13.30 14.67
CA ILE A 118 -8.79 12.90 13.30
C ILE A 118 -10.09 12.59 12.55
N ASN A 119 -10.25 13.19 11.39
CA ASN A 119 -11.37 12.87 10.50
C ASN A 119 -11.10 11.52 9.82
N ILE A 120 -11.94 10.53 10.09
CA ILE A 120 -11.85 9.17 9.57
C ILE A 120 -13.25 8.65 9.22
N THR A 121 -13.36 7.87 8.15
CA THR A 121 -14.64 7.28 7.75
C THR A 121 -15.08 6.17 8.70
N ASP A 122 -16.37 5.82 8.66
CA ASP A 122 -16.84 4.61 9.34
C ASP A 122 -16.08 3.37 8.88
N ILE A 123 -15.98 2.40 9.80
CA ILE A 123 -15.40 1.08 9.53
C ILE A 123 -16.36 0.32 8.61
N LYS A 124 -15.82 -0.30 7.58
CA LYS A 124 -16.58 -1.14 6.64
C LYS A 124 -15.77 -2.36 6.19
N ASP A 125 -16.44 -3.30 5.55
CA ASP A 125 -15.76 -4.43 4.90
C ASP A 125 -14.81 -3.95 3.80
N GLY A 126 -13.62 -4.54 3.79
CA GLY A 126 -12.63 -4.29 2.74
C GLY A 126 -12.98 -5.04 1.45
N ARG A 127 -12.26 -4.72 0.36
CA ARG A 127 -12.39 -5.46 -0.91
C ARG A 127 -11.88 -6.90 -0.78
N LYS A 128 -10.85 -7.09 0.00
CA LYS A 128 -10.32 -8.42 0.31
C LYS A 128 -11.22 -9.07 1.35
N PRO A 129 -11.67 -10.32 1.14
CA PRO A 129 -12.42 -11.06 2.15
C PRO A 129 -11.70 -11.06 3.50
N ASN A 130 -12.46 -11.07 4.58
CA ASN A 130 -11.95 -11.08 5.95
C ASN A 130 -11.05 -9.88 6.27
N THR A 131 -11.42 -8.69 5.78
CA THR A 131 -10.74 -7.44 6.15
C THR A 131 -11.76 -6.37 6.51
N LEU A 132 -11.41 -5.54 7.49
CA LEU A 132 -12.11 -4.30 7.83
C LEU A 132 -11.22 -3.12 7.47
N VAL A 133 -11.84 -2.05 6.98
CA VAL A 133 -11.10 -0.85 6.55
C VAL A 133 -11.78 0.44 7.00
N ALA A 134 -10.97 1.49 7.20
CA ALA A 134 -11.43 2.86 7.38
C ALA A 134 -10.44 3.83 6.71
N THR A 135 -10.93 4.92 6.14
CA THR A 135 -10.09 5.89 5.44
C THR A 135 -9.86 7.12 6.32
N ILE A 136 -8.60 7.45 6.57
CA ILE A 136 -8.21 8.69 7.25
C ILE A 136 -8.31 9.84 6.26
N LYS A 137 -9.03 10.93 6.66
CA LYS A 137 -9.36 12.09 5.82
C LYS A 137 -8.62 13.37 6.18
N SER A 138 -7.89 13.37 7.31
CA SER A 138 -7.14 14.55 7.77
C SER A 138 -5.77 14.14 8.29
N HIS A 139 -4.86 15.11 8.41
CA HIS A 139 -3.51 14.93 8.95
C HIS A 139 -2.63 13.93 8.17
N CYS A 140 -2.95 13.68 6.89
CA CYS A 140 -2.23 12.74 6.02
C CYS A 140 -1.39 13.44 4.94
N SER A 141 -1.14 14.74 5.05
CA SER A 141 -0.37 15.52 4.05
C SER A 141 -0.86 15.31 2.61
N ASN A 142 -2.18 15.21 2.43
CA ASN A 142 -2.86 14.90 1.16
C ASN A 142 -2.53 13.52 0.56
N VAL A 143 -1.91 12.62 1.32
CA VAL A 143 -1.69 11.23 0.88
C VAL A 143 -2.92 10.40 1.27
N PRO A 144 -3.64 9.78 0.34
CA PRO A 144 -4.72 8.84 0.67
C PRO A 144 -4.22 7.76 1.62
N THR A 145 -4.88 7.64 2.77
CA THR A 145 -4.41 6.78 3.86
C THR A 145 -5.53 5.88 4.34
N LEU A 146 -5.28 4.58 4.33
CA LEU A 146 -6.22 3.55 4.74
C LEU A 146 -5.74 2.88 6.03
N LEU A 147 -6.67 2.59 6.93
CA LEU A 147 -6.48 1.59 7.98
C LEU A 147 -7.05 0.26 7.51
N ILE A 148 -6.37 -0.83 7.83
CA ILE A 148 -6.81 -2.20 7.53
C ILE A 148 -6.56 -3.13 8.70
N GLU A 149 -7.56 -3.95 9.00
CA GLU A 149 -7.44 -5.11 9.88
C GLU A 149 -7.71 -6.37 9.07
N HIS A 150 -6.87 -7.38 9.22
CA HIS A 150 -7.08 -8.73 8.68
C HIS A 150 -7.70 -9.61 9.77
N LEU A 151 -8.93 -10.14 9.54
CA LEU A 151 -9.68 -10.96 10.48
C LEU A 151 -9.23 -12.42 10.43
#